data_850cec3663021e5935b987a604e21d2c
#
_entry.id   850cec3663021e5935b987a604e21d2c
#
_cell.length_a   1.000
_cell.length_b   1.000
_cell.length_c   1.000
_cell.angle_alpha   90.00
_cell.angle_beta   90.00
_cell.angle_gamma   90.00
#
_symmetry.space_group_name_H-M   'P 1'
#
loop_
_entity.id
_entity.type
_entity.pdbx_description
1 polymer ?
#
loop_
_entity_poly.entity_id
_entity_poly.type
_entity_poly.pdbx_seq_one_letter_code
_entity_poly.pdbx_strand_id
1 'polypeptide(L)'
;TSTGQFKKAKPFKHNTPLIKENIKKSGQSEIAKTLEMGPKPVFGDTTNLNKRKKISSSSSRNYLIIPDSYTNLKQRISLKFQNLDFKETMKLMGKIGEINILVGDEVAGAISAELVDVPWDKAFQALLDMKNYASDIDVNSNLIRIHSPENLTSQDTYKSERALAVKKKIEVEDSVEPIYSEI
;
A
#
# COMPACT_ATOMS: atom_id res chain seq x y z
N THR A 1 -48.49 -30.21 35.31
CA THR A 1 -47.69 -28.98 34.97
C THR A 1 -46.67 -28.76 36.05
N SER A 2 -45.45 -29.28 35.85
CA SER A 2 -44.31 -29.08 36.76
C SER A 2 -43.33 -28.10 36.13
N THR A 3 -43.26 -26.91 36.70
CA THR A 3 -42.31 -25.89 36.39
C THR A 3 -41.00 -26.15 37.09
N GLY A 4 -40.04 -26.73 36.38
CA GLY A 4 -38.67 -26.92 36.86
C GLY A 4 -37.92 -25.58 36.91
N GLN A 5 -37.64 -25.08 38.11
CA GLN A 5 -36.77 -23.92 38.30
C GLN A 5 -35.30 -24.36 38.14
N PHE A 6 -34.63 -23.84 37.11
CA PHE A 6 -33.18 -23.96 36.95
C PHE A 6 -32.48 -23.08 38.00
N LYS A 7 -31.82 -23.69 38.98
CA LYS A 7 -30.93 -22.98 39.92
C LYS A 7 -29.69 -22.51 39.16
N LYS A 8 -29.46 -21.21 39.10
CA LYS A 8 -28.20 -20.59 38.57
C LYS A 8 -27.01 -21.17 39.34
N ALA A 9 -26.11 -21.85 38.62
CA ALA A 9 -24.84 -22.31 39.18
C ALA A 9 -23.99 -21.10 39.60
N LYS A 10 -23.43 -21.13 40.82
CA LYS A 10 -22.52 -20.11 41.29
C LYS A 10 -21.20 -20.16 40.52
N PRO A 11 -20.59 -19.03 40.10
CA PRO A 11 -19.32 -19.07 39.40
C PRO A 11 -18.23 -19.68 40.29
N PHE A 12 -17.47 -20.60 39.70
CA PHE A 12 -16.35 -21.27 40.34
C PHE A 12 -15.21 -20.26 40.60
N LYS A 13 -14.98 -19.90 41.86
CA LYS A 13 -13.86 -19.06 42.24
C LYS A 13 -12.61 -19.94 42.38
N HIS A 14 -11.75 -19.96 41.37
CA HIS A 14 -10.40 -20.49 41.51
C HIS A 14 -9.56 -19.54 42.40
N ASN A 15 -9.56 -19.89 43.68
CA ASN A 15 -8.68 -19.23 44.63
C ASN A 15 -7.52 -20.19 44.94
N THR A 16 -6.45 -20.10 44.17
CA THR A 16 -5.18 -20.76 44.48
C THR A 16 -4.12 -19.67 44.70
N PRO A 17 -4.04 -19.03 45.87
CA PRO A 17 -3.08 -17.96 46.12
C PRO A 17 -1.63 -18.46 46.07
N LEU A 18 -1.33 -19.72 46.34
CA LEU A 18 0.02 -20.29 46.37
C LEU A 18 0.71 -20.36 45.00
N ILE A 19 -0.03 -20.56 43.91
CA ILE A 19 0.59 -20.62 42.58
C ILE A 19 0.97 -19.24 42.10
N LYS A 20 0.21 -18.20 42.42
CA LYS A 20 0.49 -16.82 42.01
C LYS A 20 1.74 -16.23 42.70
N GLU A 21 1.99 -16.60 43.93
CA GLU A 21 3.16 -16.11 44.68
C GLU A 21 4.47 -16.77 44.23
N ASN A 22 4.45 -18.06 43.94
CA ASN A 22 5.61 -18.78 43.45
C ASN A 22 6.02 -18.36 42.02
N ILE A 23 5.05 -18.10 41.15
CA ILE A 23 5.33 -17.60 39.77
C ILE A 23 5.90 -16.17 39.82
N LYS A 24 5.43 -15.31 40.73
CA LYS A 24 6.00 -13.97 40.87
C LYS A 24 7.44 -14.00 41.43
N LYS A 25 7.75 -14.87 42.37
CA LYS A 25 9.09 -14.95 42.98
C LYS A 25 10.11 -15.61 42.06
N SER A 26 9.76 -16.68 41.33
CA SER A 26 10.68 -17.35 40.38
C SER A 26 10.91 -16.53 39.13
N GLY A 27 9.87 -15.99 38.52
CA GLY A 27 10.00 -15.22 37.29
C GLY A 27 10.75 -13.88 37.49
N GLN A 28 10.59 -13.20 38.60
CA GLN A 28 11.33 -11.94 38.89
C GLN A 28 12.80 -12.17 39.18
N SER A 29 13.18 -13.30 39.82
CA SER A 29 14.59 -13.59 40.10
C SER A 29 15.37 -14.04 38.87
N GLU A 30 14.76 -14.76 37.93
CA GLU A 30 15.42 -15.17 36.69
C GLU A 30 15.52 -14.04 35.65
N ILE A 31 14.50 -13.22 35.54
CA ILE A 31 14.53 -12.03 34.65
C ILE A 31 15.54 -10.98 35.18
N ALA A 32 15.66 -10.80 36.49
CA ALA A 32 16.65 -9.90 37.06
C ALA A 32 18.10 -10.41 36.81
N LYS A 33 18.35 -11.72 36.94
CA LYS A 33 19.66 -12.32 36.63
C LYS A 33 20.05 -12.26 35.18
N THR A 34 19.10 -12.43 34.25
CA THR A 34 19.39 -12.34 32.82
C THR A 34 19.60 -10.90 32.35
N LEU A 35 19.01 -9.91 33.03
CA LEU A 35 19.24 -8.49 32.78
C LEU A 35 20.60 -7.99 33.27
N GLU A 36 21.18 -8.63 34.31
CA GLU A 36 22.51 -8.27 34.83
C GLU A 36 23.67 -8.90 34.08
N MET A 37 23.47 -9.99 33.31
CA MET A 37 24.54 -10.75 32.63
C MET A 37 24.72 -10.42 31.14
N GLY A 38 23.89 -9.56 30.55
CA GLY A 38 24.01 -9.16 29.14
C GLY A 38 24.52 -7.72 28.98
N PRO A 39 25.17 -7.39 27.85
CA PRO A 39 25.40 -5.99 27.52
C PRO A 39 24.05 -5.28 27.53
N LYS A 40 23.93 -4.18 28.29
CA LYS A 40 22.69 -3.42 28.37
C LYS A 40 22.18 -3.15 26.96
N PRO A 41 20.98 -3.59 26.60
CA PRO A 41 20.44 -3.29 25.27
C PRO A 41 20.42 -1.77 25.12
N VAL A 42 21.20 -1.27 24.16
CA VAL A 42 21.12 0.12 23.74
C VAL A 42 19.77 0.23 23.04
N PHE A 43 18.75 0.56 23.78
CA PHE A 43 17.48 0.97 23.19
C PHE A 43 17.77 2.24 22.41
N GLY A 44 17.90 2.10 21.08
CA GLY A 44 17.90 3.25 20.21
C GLY A 44 16.69 4.11 20.58
N ASP A 45 16.89 5.40 20.53
CA ASP A 45 15.97 6.44 20.99
C ASP A 45 14.51 6.14 20.59
N THR A 46 13.76 5.49 21.52
CA THR A 46 12.35 5.10 21.33
C THR A 46 11.42 6.30 21.48
N THR A 47 11.96 7.48 21.79
CA THR A 47 11.18 8.71 22.02
C THR A 47 10.40 9.19 20.80
N ASN A 48 10.74 8.71 19.59
CA ASN A 48 10.08 9.11 18.36
C ASN A 48 9.00 8.14 17.85
N LEU A 49 8.76 7.02 18.50
CA LEU A 49 7.69 6.08 18.10
C LEU A 49 6.29 6.71 18.19
N ASN A 50 6.09 7.61 19.16
CA ASN A 50 4.82 8.34 19.31
C ASN A 50 4.66 9.50 18.31
N LYS A 51 5.75 9.95 17.67
CA LYS A 51 5.73 10.99 16.62
C LYS A 51 5.60 10.40 15.22
N ARG A 52 5.68 9.10 15.06
CA ARG A 52 5.41 8.47 13.74
C ARG A 52 3.95 8.71 13.39
N LYS A 53 3.73 9.53 12.37
CA LYS A 53 2.43 9.75 11.79
C LYS A 53 1.84 8.38 11.45
N LYS A 54 0.77 7.97 12.13
CA LYS A 54 0.09 6.71 11.83
C LYS A 54 -0.40 6.81 10.39
N ILE A 55 0.20 6.07 9.49
CA ILE A 55 -0.29 5.95 8.13
C ILE A 55 -1.62 5.20 8.25
N SER A 56 -2.73 5.85 7.91
CA SER A 56 -4.02 5.20 7.93
C SER A 56 -4.00 4.05 6.93
N SER A 57 -4.63 2.93 7.25
CA SER A 57 -4.71 1.76 6.35
C SER A 57 -5.37 2.09 5.00
N SER A 58 -6.18 3.14 4.94
CA SER A 58 -6.75 3.68 3.70
C SER A 58 -5.71 4.44 2.86
N SER A 59 -4.72 5.08 3.49
CA SER A 59 -3.65 5.79 2.79
C SER A 59 -2.60 4.85 2.19
N SER A 60 -2.38 3.68 2.80
CA SER A 60 -1.43 2.68 2.29
C SER A 60 -1.94 1.90 1.08
N ARG A 61 -3.22 1.95 0.78
CA ARG A 61 -3.84 1.29 -0.39
C ARG A 61 -3.95 2.18 -1.62
N ASN A 62 -3.73 3.48 -1.48
CA ASN A 62 -3.77 4.40 -2.61
C ASN A 62 -2.43 4.40 -3.33
N TYR A 63 -2.28 3.52 -4.31
CA TYR A 63 -1.13 3.49 -5.22
C TYR A 63 -1.10 4.66 -6.19
N LEU A 64 -2.23 5.31 -6.41
CA LEU A 64 -2.35 6.46 -7.29
C LEU A 64 -2.18 7.75 -6.48
N ILE A 65 -0.99 8.35 -6.53
CA ILE A 65 -0.73 9.67 -5.95
C ILE A 65 -0.96 10.70 -7.04
N ILE A 66 -2.10 11.39 -6.97
CA ILE A 66 -2.44 12.45 -7.92
C ILE A 66 -1.88 13.78 -7.39
N PRO A 67 -1.00 14.45 -8.14
CA PRO A 67 -0.50 15.77 -7.77
C PRO A 67 -1.62 16.80 -7.63
N ASP A 68 -1.41 17.80 -6.78
CA ASP A 68 -2.41 18.84 -6.52
C ASP A 68 -2.75 19.72 -7.74
N SER A 69 -1.87 19.72 -8.75
CA SER A 69 -2.10 20.40 -10.02
C SER A 69 -3.26 19.84 -10.83
N TYR A 70 -3.65 18.59 -10.61
CA TYR A 70 -4.76 17.94 -11.34
C TYR A 70 -6.10 18.11 -10.61
N THR A 71 -6.65 19.33 -10.64
CA THR A 71 -7.94 19.63 -9.97
C THR A 71 -9.10 18.83 -10.55
N ASN A 72 -9.09 18.55 -11.87
CA ASN A 72 -10.13 17.78 -12.55
C ASN A 72 -10.24 16.34 -12.04
N LEU A 73 -9.11 15.75 -11.61
CA LEU A 73 -9.09 14.40 -11.05
C LEU A 73 -9.60 14.34 -9.58
N LYS A 74 -9.87 15.47 -8.97
CA LYS A 74 -10.44 15.57 -7.61
C LYS A 74 -11.91 15.94 -7.62
N GLN A 75 -12.50 16.24 -8.80
CA GLN A 75 -13.91 16.56 -8.93
C GLN A 75 -14.80 15.40 -8.49
N ARG A 76 -15.97 15.72 -7.95
CA ARG A 76 -16.95 14.69 -7.55
C ARG A 76 -17.76 14.26 -8.77
N ILE A 77 -17.94 12.98 -8.90
CA ILE A 77 -18.67 12.37 -10.02
C ILE A 77 -19.75 11.42 -9.56
N SER A 78 -20.76 11.27 -10.37
CA SER A 78 -21.82 10.27 -10.18
C SER A 78 -22.01 9.51 -11.48
N LEU A 79 -21.78 8.19 -11.44
CA LEU A 79 -21.79 7.31 -12.59
C LEU A 79 -22.46 6.00 -12.27
N LYS A 80 -23.13 5.42 -13.26
CA LYS A 80 -23.74 4.09 -13.16
C LYS A 80 -23.35 3.26 -14.37
N PHE A 81 -22.71 2.13 -14.12
CA PHE A 81 -22.33 1.15 -15.13
C PHE A 81 -23.08 -0.16 -14.89
N GLN A 82 -23.58 -0.77 -15.94
CA GLN A 82 -24.21 -2.08 -15.90
C GLN A 82 -23.62 -2.95 -17.00
N ASN A 83 -22.84 -3.95 -16.61
CA ASN A 83 -22.18 -4.89 -17.53
C ASN A 83 -21.42 -4.19 -18.66
N LEU A 84 -20.75 -3.07 -18.36
CA LEU A 84 -19.95 -2.33 -19.34
C LEU A 84 -18.53 -2.91 -19.39
N ASP A 85 -17.96 -2.97 -20.58
CA ASP A 85 -16.57 -3.39 -20.75
C ASP A 85 -15.61 -2.48 -19.97
N PHE A 86 -14.61 -3.08 -19.31
CA PHE A 86 -13.68 -2.34 -18.46
C PHE A 86 -12.88 -1.30 -19.27
N LYS A 87 -12.44 -1.63 -20.49
CA LYS A 87 -11.73 -0.68 -21.35
C LYS A 87 -12.59 0.53 -21.71
N GLU A 88 -13.87 0.30 -22.00
CA GLU A 88 -14.83 1.38 -22.28
C GLU A 88 -15.11 2.23 -21.03
N THR A 89 -15.20 1.58 -19.86
CA THR A 89 -15.33 2.29 -18.58
C THR A 89 -14.11 3.20 -18.33
N MET A 90 -12.90 2.73 -18.59
CA MET A 90 -11.68 3.53 -18.44
C MET A 90 -11.61 4.68 -19.44
N LYS A 91 -12.04 4.48 -20.69
CA LYS A 91 -12.15 5.59 -21.66
C LYS A 91 -13.13 6.68 -21.19
N LEU A 92 -14.25 6.27 -20.60
CA LEU A 92 -15.21 7.21 -20.04
C LEU A 92 -14.61 7.98 -18.85
N MET A 93 -13.92 7.29 -17.95
CA MET A 93 -13.23 7.91 -16.84
C MET A 93 -12.16 8.91 -17.31
N GLY A 94 -11.42 8.58 -18.36
CA GLY A 94 -10.44 9.50 -18.97
C GLY A 94 -11.08 10.76 -19.53
N LYS A 95 -12.22 10.65 -20.20
CA LYS A 95 -12.98 11.81 -20.71
C LYS A 95 -13.45 12.73 -19.59
N ILE A 96 -13.95 12.16 -18.50
CA ILE A 96 -14.43 12.93 -17.34
C ILE A 96 -13.28 13.63 -16.62
N GLY A 97 -12.14 12.94 -16.45
CA GLY A 97 -10.95 13.48 -15.78
C GLY A 97 -10.07 14.36 -16.68
N GLU A 98 -10.40 14.48 -17.96
CA GLU A 98 -9.57 15.18 -18.97
C GLU A 98 -8.12 14.70 -18.99
N ILE A 99 -7.93 13.39 -18.83
CA ILE A 99 -6.63 12.74 -18.81
C ILE A 99 -6.60 11.57 -19.78
N ASN A 100 -5.44 11.34 -20.40
CA ASN A 100 -5.26 10.20 -21.28
C ASN A 100 -5.11 8.91 -20.45
N ILE A 101 -5.85 7.86 -20.82
CA ILE A 101 -5.74 6.56 -20.17
C ILE A 101 -5.30 5.53 -21.21
N LEU A 102 -4.17 4.91 -20.95
CA LEU A 102 -3.65 3.79 -21.71
C LEU A 102 -3.95 2.49 -20.97
N VAL A 103 -4.66 1.58 -21.62
CA VAL A 103 -5.09 0.32 -21.03
C VAL A 103 -4.34 -0.82 -21.70
N GLY A 104 -3.66 -1.65 -20.92
CA GLY A 104 -2.93 -2.82 -21.41
C GLY A 104 -3.87 -3.84 -22.07
N ASP A 105 -3.32 -4.65 -22.99
CA ASP A 105 -4.11 -5.64 -23.72
C ASP A 105 -4.64 -6.75 -22.82
N GLU A 106 -3.95 -7.04 -21.74
CA GLU A 106 -4.33 -8.02 -20.73
C GLU A 106 -5.53 -7.58 -19.87
N VAL A 107 -5.84 -6.29 -19.90
CA VAL A 107 -6.96 -5.73 -19.14
C VAL A 107 -8.27 -5.99 -19.84
N ALA A 108 -9.15 -6.78 -19.24
CA ALA A 108 -10.41 -7.19 -19.84
C ALA A 108 -11.51 -7.43 -18.81
N GLY A 109 -12.70 -7.66 -19.30
CA GLY A 109 -13.87 -8.04 -18.49
C GLY A 109 -14.87 -6.92 -18.32
N ALA A 110 -16.08 -7.30 -17.91
CA ALA A 110 -17.17 -6.37 -17.68
C ALA A 110 -17.22 -5.92 -16.21
N ILE A 111 -17.73 -4.72 -16.00
CA ILE A 111 -17.89 -4.12 -14.68
C ILE A 111 -19.31 -3.58 -14.51
N SER A 112 -19.82 -3.71 -13.29
CA SER A 112 -21.09 -3.07 -12.88
C SER A 112 -20.80 -2.33 -11.59
N ALA A 113 -21.04 -1.04 -11.57
CA ALA A 113 -20.80 -0.19 -10.42
C ALA A 113 -21.80 0.98 -10.42
N GLU A 114 -22.15 1.44 -9.25
CA GLU A 114 -22.91 2.66 -9.03
C GLU A 114 -22.11 3.56 -8.08
N LEU A 115 -21.74 4.72 -8.56
CA LEU A 115 -20.94 5.72 -7.86
C LEU A 115 -21.80 6.97 -7.73
N VAL A 116 -21.96 7.48 -6.52
CA VAL A 116 -22.77 8.67 -6.24
C VAL A 116 -21.93 9.64 -5.42
N ASP A 117 -21.67 10.81 -5.98
CA ASP A 117 -20.95 11.89 -5.33
C ASP A 117 -19.57 11.46 -4.77
N VAL A 118 -18.80 10.73 -5.56
CA VAL A 118 -17.47 10.22 -5.20
C VAL A 118 -16.40 11.04 -5.93
N PRO A 119 -15.29 11.42 -5.27
CA PRO A 119 -14.16 12.04 -5.96
C PRO A 119 -13.63 11.12 -7.07
N TRP A 120 -13.27 11.69 -8.22
CA TRP A 120 -12.84 10.94 -9.40
C TRP A 120 -11.68 9.97 -9.10
N ASP A 121 -10.68 10.44 -8.34
CA ASP A 121 -9.50 9.63 -7.95
C ASP A 121 -9.91 8.39 -7.14
N LYS A 122 -10.86 8.54 -6.23
CA LYS A 122 -11.36 7.44 -5.41
C LYS A 122 -12.24 6.48 -6.20
N ALA A 123 -13.06 7.03 -7.10
CA ALA A 123 -13.88 6.24 -8.01
C ALA A 123 -12.99 5.40 -8.94
N PHE A 124 -11.98 6.02 -9.53
CA PHE A 124 -11.02 5.36 -10.42
C PHE A 124 -10.28 4.23 -9.70
N GLN A 125 -9.75 4.50 -8.51
CA GLN A 125 -9.07 3.48 -7.71
C GLN A 125 -10.00 2.31 -7.34
N ALA A 126 -11.23 2.59 -6.95
CA ALA A 126 -12.20 1.55 -6.61
C ALA A 126 -12.53 0.64 -7.81
N LEU A 127 -12.63 1.20 -9.01
CA LEU A 127 -12.85 0.43 -10.24
C LEU A 127 -11.66 -0.47 -10.58
N LEU A 128 -10.42 0.00 -10.38
CA LEU A 128 -9.20 -0.81 -10.55
C LEU A 128 -9.15 -1.94 -9.52
N ASP A 129 -9.44 -1.64 -8.26
CA ASP A 129 -9.41 -2.62 -7.16
C ASP A 129 -10.42 -3.75 -7.37
N MET A 130 -11.59 -3.47 -7.95
CA MET A 130 -12.60 -4.48 -8.28
C MET A 130 -12.09 -5.56 -9.24
N LYS A 131 -11.13 -5.23 -10.09
CA LYS A 131 -10.54 -6.13 -11.09
C LYS A 131 -9.10 -6.49 -10.80
N ASN A 132 -8.55 -6.02 -9.67
CA ASN A 132 -7.17 -6.23 -9.28
C ASN A 132 -6.16 -5.74 -10.33
N TYR A 133 -6.44 -4.58 -10.92
CA TYR A 133 -5.53 -3.89 -11.82
C TYR A 133 -4.76 -2.81 -11.09
N ALA A 134 -3.56 -2.50 -11.59
CA ALA A 134 -2.71 -1.44 -11.10
C ALA A 134 -2.60 -0.31 -12.12
N SER A 135 -2.40 0.90 -11.63
CA SER A 135 -2.18 2.07 -12.48
C SER A 135 -0.92 2.83 -12.08
N ASP A 136 -0.30 3.45 -13.07
CA ASP A 136 0.81 4.37 -12.92
C ASP A 136 0.48 5.68 -13.64
N ILE A 137 0.72 6.82 -12.96
CA ILE A 137 0.49 8.14 -13.53
C ILE A 137 1.80 8.78 -13.96
N ASP A 138 1.88 9.14 -15.22
CA ASP A 138 2.94 9.99 -15.76
C ASP A 138 2.45 11.43 -15.85
N VAL A 139 2.88 12.23 -14.89
CA VAL A 139 2.49 13.64 -14.77
C VAL A 139 2.94 14.47 -15.98
N ASN A 140 4.13 14.16 -16.53
CA ASN A 140 4.71 14.94 -17.63
C ASN A 140 3.93 14.74 -18.94
N SER A 141 3.43 13.52 -19.14
CA SER A 141 2.70 13.14 -20.37
C SER A 141 1.17 13.29 -20.23
N ASN A 142 0.67 13.71 -19.07
CA ASN A 142 -0.77 13.71 -18.75
C ASN A 142 -1.44 12.36 -19.09
N LEU A 143 -0.82 11.28 -18.63
CA LEU A 143 -1.15 9.92 -19.00
C LEU A 143 -1.23 9.02 -17.77
N ILE A 144 -2.29 8.22 -17.70
CA ILE A 144 -2.40 7.10 -16.75
C ILE A 144 -2.29 5.79 -17.52
N ARG A 145 -1.42 4.90 -17.08
CA ARG A 145 -1.28 3.53 -17.61
C ARG A 145 -1.93 2.54 -16.67
N ILE A 146 -2.71 1.61 -17.23
CA ILE A 146 -3.40 0.54 -16.49
C ILE A 146 -2.88 -0.80 -17.01
N HIS A 147 -2.38 -1.61 -16.09
CA HIS A 147 -1.86 -2.94 -16.36
C HIS A 147 -2.22 -3.90 -15.23
N SER A 148 -1.99 -5.19 -15.44
CA SER A 148 -1.90 -6.11 -14.31
C SER A 148 -0.71 -5.73 -13.41
N PRO A 149 -0.77 -5.98 -12.08
CA PRO A 149 0.33 -5.66 -11.17
C PRO A 149 1.66 -6.29 -11.59
N GLU A 150 1.61 -7.51 -12.15
CA GLU A 150 2.78 -8.24 -12.63
C GLU A 150 3.44 -7.56 -13.84
N ASN A 151 2.63 -7.14 -14.82
CA ASN A 151 3.13 -6.44 -16.00
C ASN A 151 3.69 -5.07 -15.66
N LEU A 152 3.05 -4.33 -14.76
CA LEU A 152 3.56 -3.03 -14.31
C LEU A 152 4.92 -3.17 -13.63
N THR A 153 5.05 -4.14 -12.71
CA THR A 153 6.31 -4.44 -12.02
C THR A 153 7.41 -4.83 -13.01
N SER A 154 7.10 -5.68 -13.99
CA SER A 154 8.05 -6.10 -15.02
C SER A 154 8.55 -4.94 -15.87
N GLN A 155 7.65 -4.03 -16.27
CA GLN A 155 8.00 -2.82 -17.01
C GLN A 155 8.88 -1.87 -16.20
N ASP A 156 8.60 -1.68 -14.92
CA ASP A 156 9.37 -0.81 -14.04
C ASP A 156 10.76 -1.39 -13.77
N THR A 157 10.88 -2.71 -13.59
CA THR A 157 12.16 -3.41 -13.48
C THR A 157 12.99 -3.20 -14.74
N TYR A 158 12.42 -3.43 -15.92
CA TYR A 158 13.09 -3.23 -17.19
C TYR A 158 13.56 -1.78 -17.39
N LYS A 159 12.73 -0.80 -17.04
CA LYS A 159 13.11 0.63 -17.11
C LYS A 159 14.27 0.96 -16.18
N SER A 160 14.24 0.44 -14.96
CA SER A 160 15.29 0.67 -13.97
C SER A 160 16.63 0.05 -14.39
N GLU A 161 16.60 -1.17 -14.91
CA GLU A 161 17.78 -1.84 -15.45
C GLU A 161 18.39 -1.10 -16.64
N ARG A 162 17.53 -0.64 -17.57
CA ARG A 162 17.95 0.16 -18.71
C ARG A 162 18.58 1.50 -18.28
N ALA A 163 17.97 2.17 -17.29
CA ALA A 163 18.50 3.42 -16.75
C ALA A 163 19.87 3.23 -16.11
N LEU A 164 20.09 2.13 -15.38
CA LEU A 164 21.38 1.75 -14.81
C LEU A 164 22.41 1.42 -15.89
N ALA A 165 22.03 0.72 -16.96
CA ALA A 165 22.90 0.42 -18.07
C ALA A 165 23.37 1.68 -18.82
N VAL A 166 22.49 2.65 -19.01
CA VAL A 166 22.82 3.96 -19.61
C VAL A 166 23.79 4.74 -18.72
N LYS A 167 23.53 4.81 -17.39
CA LYS A 167 24.46 5.48 -16.46
C LYS A 167 25.86 4.85 -16.48
N LYS A 168 25.96 3.52 -16.47
CA LYS A 168 27.25 2.83 -16.58
C LYS A 168 27.97 3.14 -17.88
N LYS A 169 27.27 3.26 -19.01
CA LYS A 169 27.90 3.66 -20.28
C LYS A 169 28.48 5.07 -20.22
N ILE A 170 27.74 6.02 -19.67
CA ILE A 170 28.18 7.41 -19.53
C ILE A 170 29.44 7.47 -18.62
N GLU A 171 29.42 6.78 -17.48
CA GLU A 171 30.58 6.72 -16.58
C GLU A 171 31.82 6.12 -17.24
N VAL A 172 31.65 5.12 -18.11
CA VAL A 172 32.77 4.54 -18.87
C VAL A 172 33.28 5.49 -19.94
N GLU A 173 32.40 6.20 -20.66
CA GLU A 173 32.80 7.20 -21.67
C GLU A 173 33.50 8.39 -21.03
N ASP A 174 33.04 8.87 -19.88
CA ASP A 174 33.70 9.97 -19.14
C ASP A 174 35.07 9.53 -18.52
N SER A 175 35.26 8.25 -18.28
CA SER A 175 36.51 7.71 -17.72
C SER A 175 37.61 7.48 -18.77
N VAL A 176 37.29 7.53 -20.05
CA VAL A 176 38.26 7.43 -21.15
C VAL A 176 38.75 8.85 -21.45
N GLU A 177 39.74 9.33 -20.71
CA GLU A 177 40.46 10.55 -21.08
C GLU A 177 41.10 10.38 -22.48
N PRO A 178 40.89 11.38 -23.37
CA PRO A 178 41.61 11.34 -24.65
C PRO A 178 43.11 11.45 -24.39
N ILE A 179 43.87 10.40 -24.73
CA ILE A 179 45.32 10.44 -24.72
C ILE A 179 45.75 11.40 -25.84
N TYR A 180 45.87 12.69 -25.53
CA TYR A 180 46.59 13.59 -26.41
C TYR A 180 48.09 13.23 -26.29
N SER A 181 48.59 12.50 -27.26
CA SER A 181 50.02 12.38 -27.42
C SER A 181 50.51 13.72 -28.05
N GLU A 182 51.15 14.54 -27.24
CA GLU A 182 51.94 15.63 -27.76
C GLU A 182 53.13 15.06 -28.55
N ILE A 183 53.19 15.42 -29.83
CA ILE A 183 54.37 15.22 -30.70
C ILE A 183 55.15 16.55 -30.72
#